data_10111e19c1ac9dfacfbb04f6007ba0d7
#
_entry.id   10111e19c1ac9dfacfbb04f6007ba0d7
#
_cell.length_a   1.000
_cell.length_b   1.000
_cell.length_c   1.000
_cell.angle_alpha   90.00
_cell.angle_beta   90.00
_cell.angle_gamma   90.00
#
_symmetry.space_group_name_H-M   'P 1'
#
loop_
_entity.id
_entity.type
_entity.pdbx_description
1 polymer ?
#
loop_
_entity_poly.entity_id
_entity_poly.type
_entity_poly.pdbx_seq_one_letter_code
_entity_poly.pdbx_strand_id
1 'polypeptide(L)'
;MTRQELVEKLRVLMQKSSPRKVDWNSMTEQTDIVSLGFDSLSVLDLIYDVQRGFELEFDAEQITEVKTVGDLVTFLDRKLKSKSGQG
;
A
#
# COMPACT_ATOMS: atom_id res chain seq x y z
N MET A 1 10.94 -4.33 -8.46
CA MET A 1 9.82 -3.53 -8.96
C MET A 1 10.14 -2.04 -8.92
N THR A 2 9.75 -1.31 -9.94
CA THR A 2 9.89 0.14 -9.93
C THR A 2 8.80 0.75 -9.04
N ARG A 3 8.95 2.03 -8.69
CA ARG A 3 7.92 2.71 -7.91
C ARG A 3 6.59 2.76 -8.66
N GLN A 4 6.65 2.93 -9.98
CA GLN A 4 5.43 2.95 -10.80
C GLN A 4 4.72 1.60 -10.75
N GLU A 5 5.46 0.52 -10.82
CA GLU A 5 4.88 -0.83 -10.72
C GLU A 5 4.25 -1.05 -9.34
N LEU A 6 4.89 -0.53 -8.29
CA LEU A 6 4.33 -0.63 -6.95
C LEU A 6 3.02 0.15 -6.83
N VAL A 7 2.97 1.35 -7.41
CA VAL A 7 1.75 2.16 -7.40
C VAL A 7 0.62 1.42 -8.14
N GLU A 8 0.92 0.85 -9.30
CA GLU A 8 -0.09 0.13 -10.08
C GLU A 8 -0.63 -1.08 -9.33
N LYS A 9 0.26 -1.83 -8.71
CA LYS A 9 -0.17 -3.01 -7.95
C LYS A 9 -0.98 -2.62 -6.72
N LEU A 10 -0.57 -1.55 -6.03
CA LEU A 10 -1.33 -1.02 -4.91
C LEU A 10 -2.71 -0.57 -5.33
N ARG A 11 -2.81 0.08 -6.50
CA ARG A 11 -4.10 0.54 -7.01
C ARG A 11 -5.08 -0.61 -7.12
N VAL A 12 -4.63 -1.73 -7.68
CA VAL A 12 -5.48 -2.91 -7.83
C VAL A 12 -5.89 -3.46 -6.47
N LEU A 13 -4.96 -3.57 -5.55
CA LEU A 13 -5.24 -4.09 -4.21
C LEU A 13 -6.19 -3.17 -3.44
N MET A 14 -5.98 -1.87 -3.54
CA MET A 14 -6.81 -0.89 -2.85
C MET A 14 -8.22 -0.86 -3.38
N GLN A 15 -8.40 -1.05 -4.69
CA GLN A 15 -9.74 -1.11 -5.28
C GLN A 15 -10.56 -2.23 -4.67
N LYS A 16 -9.92 -3.35 -4.38
CA LYS A 16 -10.61 -4.50 -3.79
C LYS A 16 -10.96 -4.28 -2.33
N SER A 17 -10.11 -3.57 -1.61
CA SER A 17 -10.23 -3.43 -0.16
C SER A 17 -10.98 -2.18 0.27
N SER A 18 -11.03 -1.15 -0.57
CA SER A 18 -11.66 0.12 -0.21
C SER A 18 -13.18 -0.02 -0.13
N PRO A 19 -13.79 0.51 0.94
CA PRO A 19 -15.25 0.49 1.08
C PRO A 19 -15.94 1.60 0.30
N ARG A 20 -15.20 2.48 -0.35
CA ARG A 20 -15.75 3.64 -1.07
C ARG A 20 -15.45 3.56 -2.55
N LYS A 21 -16.32 4.19 -3.32
CA LYS A 21 -16.06 4.38 -4.75
C LYS A 21 -15.13 5.57 -4.92
N VAL A 22 -14.01 5.33 -5.55
CA VAL A 22 -12.96 6.33 -5.73
C VAL A 22 -12.53 6.31 -7.18
N ASP A 23 -12.16 7.48 -7.69
CA ASP A 23 -11.56 7.55 -9.02
C ASP A 23 -10.11 7.09 -8.92
N TRP A 24 -9.90 5.80 -9.10
CA TRP A 24 -8.57 5.20 -8.94
C TRP A 24 -7.58 5.66 -9.98
N ASN A 25 -8.06 6.20 -11.11
CA ASN A 25 -7.18 6.76 -12.12
C ASN A 25 -6.52 8.06 -11.68
N SER A 26 -7.13 8.73 -10.70
CA SER A 26 -6.59 9.98 -10.14
C SER A 26 -5.57 9.75 -9.04
N MET A 27 -5.42 8.51 -8.58
CA MET A 27 -4.51 8.19 -7.48
C MET A 27 -3.06 8.43 -7.89
N THR A 28 -2.33 9.16 -7.07
CA THR A 28 -0.89 9.41 -7.26
C THR A 28 -0.18 9.11 -5.95
N GLU A 29 1.14 9.28 -5.95
CA GLU A 29 1.92 9.10 -4.71
C GLU A 29 1.59 10.16 -3.66
N GLN A 30 1.07 11.31 -4.08
CA GLN A 30 0.68 12.37 -3.15
C GLN A 30 -0.70 12.16 -2.55
N THR A 31 -1.45 11.18 -3.03
CA THR A 31 -2.80 10.93 -2.54
C THR A 31 -2.76 10.39 -1.11
N ASP A 32 -3.57 10.97 -0.23
CA ASP A 32 -3.69 10.47 1.14
C ASP A 32 -4.47 9.15 1.15
N ILE A 33 -3.97 8.19 1.90
CA ILE A 33 -4.63 6.89 2.01
C ILE A 33 -6.04 7.04 2.58
N VAL A 34 -6.21 7.96 3.54
CA VAL A 34 -7.52 8.22 4.14
C VAL A 34 -8.53 8.71 3.09
N SER A 35 -8.07 9.51 2.13
CA SER A 35 -8.97 10.03 1.08
C SER A 35 -9.45 8.94 0.14
N LEU A 36 -8.80 7.79 0.15
CA LEU A 36 -9.21 6.63 -0.65
C LEU A 36 -10.23 5.77 0.08
N GLY A 37 -10.68 6.19 1.25
CA GLY A 37 -11.72 5.51 2.00
C GLY A 37 -11.21 4.55 3.08
N PHE A 38 -9.92 4.53 3.34
CA PHE A 38 -9.36 3.65 4.36
C PHE A 38 -9.35 4.35 5.72
N ASP A 39 -10.12 3.81 6.65
CA ASP A 39 -10.13 4.26 8.04
C ASP A 39 -9.30 3.31 8.90
N SER A 40 -9.38 3.45 10.21
CA SER A 40 -8.58 2.64 11.13
C SER A 40 -8.92 1.14 11.07
N LEU A 41 -10.10 0.79 10.59
CA LEU A 41 -10.49 -0.62 10.45
C LEU A 41 -10.19 -1.17 9.07
N SER A 42 -10.61 -0.46 8.03
CA SER A 42 -10.41 -0.94 6.66
C SER A 42 -8.95 -0.93 6.24
N VAL A 43 -8.11 -0.10 6.87
CA VAL A 43 -6.68 -0.11 6.58
C VAL A 43 -6.03 -1.43 6.99
N LEU A 44 -6.58 -2.13 7.98
CA LEU A 44 -6.06 -3.43 8.38
C LEU A 44 -6.26 -4.46 7.27
N ASP A 45 -7.42 -4.42 6.60
CA ASP A 45 -7.66 -5.29 5.46
C ASP A 45 -6.70 -4.99 4.33
N LEU A 46 -6.43 -3.71 4.10
CA LEU A 46 -5.45 -3.30 3.10
C LEU A 46 -4.07 -3.85 3.43
N ILE A 47 -3.67 -3.77 4.70
CA ILE A 47 -2.36 -4.28 5.13
C ILE A 47 -2.24 -5.76 4.87
N TYR A 48 -3.29 -6.54 5.16
CA TYR A 48 -3.30 -7.97 4.87
C TYR A 48 -3.16 -8.24 3.38
N ASP A 49 -3.93 -7.51 2.57
CA ASP A 49 -3.88 -7.69 1.12
C ASP A 49 -2.50 -7.34 0.57
N VAL A 50 -1.88 -6.29 1.11
CA VAL A 50 -0.54 -5.87 0.69
C VAL A 50 0.48 -6.96 1.03
N GLN A 51 0.42 -7.50 2.24
CA GLN A 51 1.34 -8.55 2.64
C GLN A 51 1.22 -9.76 1.72
N ARG A 52 0.01 -10.16 1.40
CA ARG A 52 -0.23 -11.30 0.51
C ARG A 52 0.15 -10.98 -0.92
N GLY A 53 -0.23 -9.81 -1.40
CA GLY A 53 0.02 -9.43 -2.79
C GLY A 53 1.49 -9.23 -3.11
N PHE A 54 2.28 -8.79 -2.15
CA PHE A 54 3.72 -8.56 -2.33
C PHE A 54 4.57 -9.66 -1.68
N GLU A 55 3.95 -10.64 -1.07
CA GLU A 55 4.64 -11.73 -0.38
C GLU A 55 5.62 -11.20 0.68
N LEU A 56 5.16 -10.25 1.47
CA LEU A 56 5.94 -9.62 2.53
C LEU A 56 5.31 -9.89 3.88
N GLU A 57 6.13 -9.83 4.92
CA GLU A 57 5.67 -9.89 6.30
C GLU A 57 6.17 -8.66 7.03
N PHE A 58 5.26 -7.97 7.69
CA PHE A 58 5.60 -6.83 8.54
C PHE A 58 4.45 -6.58 9.51
N ASP A 59 4.74 -5.88 10.61
CA ASP A 59 3.73 -5.56 11.60
C ASP A 59 2.90 -4.36 11.14
N ALA A 60 1.59 -4.41 11.43
CA ALA A 60 0.70 -3.31 11.10
C ALA A 60 1.15 -2.01 11.74
N GLU A 61 1.82 -2.06 12.88
CA GLU A 61 2.33 -0.87 13.55
C GLU A 61 3.32 -0.10 12.70
N GLN A 62 4.05 -0.79 11.84
CA GLN A 62 5.05 -0.13 10.98
C GLN A 62 4.41 0.77 9.94
N ILE A 63 3.11 0.57 9.68
CA ILE A 63 2.38 1.36 8.68
C ILE A 63 1.66 2.55 9.30
N THR A 64 1.61 2.65 10.62
CA THR A 64 0.87 3.75 11.27
C THR A 64 1.38 5.15 10.91
N GLU A 65 2.63 5.27 10.51
CA GLU A 65 3.22 6.54 10.10
C GLU A 65 3.04 6.83 8.61
N VAL A 66 2.55 5.86 7.86
CA VAL A 66 2.30 6.01 6.42
C VAL A 66 1.01 6.78 6.23
N LYS A 67 1.07 7.91 5.55
CA LYS A 67 -0.09 8.77 5.32
C LYS A 67 -0.49 8.84 3.86
N THR A 68 0.48 8.81 2.95
CA THR A 68 0.23 8.90 1.51
C THR A 68 0.56 7.59 0.82
N VAL A 69 0.07 7.47 -0.41
CA VAL A 69 0.41 6.33 -1.26
C VAL A 69 1.94 6.25 -1.44
N GLY A 70 2.59 7.40 -1.62
CA GLY A 70 4.04 7.45 -1.78
C GLY A 70 4.79 6.95 -0.55
N ASP A 71 4.28 7.27 0.64
CA ASP A 71 4.87 6.75 1.89
C ASP A 71 4.79 5.23 1.91
N LEU A 72 3.65 4.69 1.51
CA LEU A 72 3.47 3.25 1.45
C LEU A 72 4.37 2.61 0.40
N VAL A 73 4.50 3.24 -0.76
CA VAL A 73 5.39 2.75 -1.82
C VAL A 73 6.84 2.71 -1.31
N THR A 74 7.28 3.76 -0.63
CA THR A 74 8.62 3.81 -0.06
C THR A 74 8.85 2.69 0.94
N PHE A 75 7.87 2.46 1.80
CA PHE A 75 7.93 1.38 2.78
C PHE A 75 8.06 0.02 2.09
N LEU A 76 7.20 -0.23 1.10
CA LEU A 76 7.21 -1.51 0.37
C LEU A 76 8.50 -1.70 -0.42
N ASP A 77 9.00 -0.64 -1.03
CA ASP A 77 10.24 -0.69 -1.79
C ASP A 77 11.41 -1.11 -0.90
N ARG A 78 11.48 -0.56 0.30
CA ARG A 78 12.51 -0.93 1.28
C ARG A 78 12.39 -2.39 1.68
N LYS A 79 11.17 -2.85 1.95
CA LYS A 79 10.94 -4.24 2.36
C LYS A 79 11.30 -5.21 1.25
N LEU A 80 10.95 -4.87 0.01
CA LEU A 80 11.27 -5.73 -1.13
C LEU A 80 12.77 -5.80 -1.37
N LYS A 81 13.48 -4.68 -1.23
CA LYS A 81 14.93 -4.65 -1.38
C LYS A 81 15.62 -5.45 -0.30
N SER A 82 15.13 -5.35 0.92
CA SER A 82 15.67 -6.10 2.05
C SER A 82 15.49 -7.61 1.82
N LYS A 83 14.32 -8.00 1.32
CA LYS A 83 14.01 -9.39 1.00
C LYS A 83 14.94 -9.91 -0.10
N SER A 84 15.14 -9.12 -1.15
CA SER A 84 16.02 -9.49 -2.26
C SER A 84 17.46 -9.57 -1.84
N GLY A 85 17.88 -8.67 -0.96
CA GLY A 85 19.26 -8.61 -0.49
C GLY A 85 19.69 -9.80 0.33
N GLN A 86 18.75 -10.59 0.81
CA GLN A 86 19.02 -11.78 1.60
C GLN A 86 19.02 -13.07 0.78
N GLY A 87 18.57 -12.94 -0.43
CA GLY A 87 18.42 -14.11 -1.31
C GLY A 87 19.69 -14.57 -1.95
#